data_b8982cb089d1dd4741af8694e751b91a
#
_entry.id   b8982cb089d1dd4741af8694e751b91a
#
_cell.length_a   1.000
_cell.length_b   1.000
_cell.length_c   1.000
_cell.angle_alpha   90.00
_cell.angle_beta   90.00
_cell.angle_gamma   90.00
#
_symmetry.space_group_name_H-M   'P 1'
#
loop_
_entity.id
_entity.type
_entity.pdbx_description
1 polymer ?
#
loop_
_entity_poly.entity_id
_entity_poly.type
_entity_poly.pdbx_seq_one_letter_code
_entity_poly.pdbx_strand_id
1 'polypeptide(L)'
;MAGFGLPNFGQLTEAFKKAKQIQQDAQKLQDELENMEIEGKSEDEMVKVWISGHQVPLKVEVQENILNANKEQIEQNILQAMKKAHELSTTTMKERMNDLTGGLNLNLPGFDNSDS
;
A
#
# COMPACT_ATOMS: atom_id res chain seq x y z
N MET A 1 35.86 30.07 -9.27
CA MET A 1 35.65 29.63 -9.35
C MET A 1 34.58 29.48 -9.65
N ALA A 2 34.34 29.83 -9.91
CA ALA A 2 33.21 29.70 -10.18
C ALA A 2 32.86 28.66 -10.86
N GLY A 3 33.45 28.14 -11.37
CA GLY A 3 33.11 27.14 -12.10
C GLY A 3 32.54 26.04 -11.50
N PHE A 4 32.47 26.05 -10.24
CA PHE A 4 32.05 24.93 -9.82
C PHE A 4 30.74 24.69 -9.99
N GLY A 5 30.22 23.78 -10.52
CA GLY A 5 28.93 23.30 -10.64
C GLY A 5 28.08 23.94 -11.61
N LEU A 6 28.45 24.99 -12.12
CA LEU A 6 27.60 25.67 -12.97
C LEU A 6 27.44 25.11 -14.32
N PRO A 7 28.36 24.38 -14.83
CA PRO A 7 28.16 23.88 -16.18
C PRO A 7 27.08 22.89 -16.29
N ASN A 8 26.55 22.41 -15.20
CA ASN A 8 25.57 21.39 -15.30
C ASN A 8 24.15 21.87 -15.13
N PHE A 9 23.88 23.01 -15.71
CA PHE A 9 22.54 23.49 -15.70
C PHE A 9 21.56 22.49 -16.29
N GLY A 10 21.95 21.81 -17.35
CA GLY A 10 21.10 20.84 -17.96
C GLY A 10 20.79 19.69 -17.04
N GLN A 11 21.79 19.23 -16.34
CA GLN A 11 21.60 18.16 -15.40
C GLN A 11 20.71 18.58 -14.24
N LEU A 12 20.91 19.78 -13.78
CA LEU A 12 20.12 20.30 -12.69
C LEU A 12 18.68 20.41 -13.09
N THR A 13 18.41 20.90 -14.29
CA THR A 13 17.06 21.00 -14.80
C THR A 13 16.42 19.64 -14.90
N GLU A 14 17.17 18.66 -15.37
CA GLU A 14 16.66 17.31 -15.47
C GLU A 14 16.34 16.75 -14.12
N ALA A 15 17.21 17.01 -13.13
CA ALA A 15 16.97 16.54 -11.79
C ALA A 15 15.70 17.15 -11.22
N PHE A 16 15.49 18.43 -11.48
CA PHE A 16 14.27 19.08 -11.04
C PHE A 16 13.03 18.49 -11.70
N LYS A 17 13.11 18.22 -12.97
CA LYS A 17 12.00 17.63 -13.69
C LYS A 17 11.69 16.26 -13.15
N LYS A 18 12.70 15.46 -12.88
CA LYS A 18 12.48 14.14 -12.33
C LYS A 18 11.88 14.21 -10.94
N ALA A 19 12.39 15.11 -10.11
CA ALA A 19 11.86 15.26 -8.77
C ALA A 19 10.40 15.67 -8.82
N LYS A 20 10.08 16.57 -9.72
CA LYS A 20 8.70 17.01 -9.86
C LYS A 20 7.80 15.89 -10.34
N GLN A 21 8.31 15.09 -11.27
CA GLN A 21 7.55 13.98 -11.79
C GLN A 21 7.28 12.95 -10.70
N ILE A 22 8.29 12.65 -9.90
CA ILE A 22 8.14 11.71 -8.80
C ILE A 22 7.11 12.23 -7.81
N GLN A 23 7.15 13.52 -7.55
CA GLN A 23 6.20 14.13 -6.61
C GLN A 23 4.77 14.01 -7.13
N GLN A 24 4.59 14.26 -8.43
CA GLN A 24 3.26 14.14 -9.02
C GLN A 24 2.80 12.69 -9.03
N ASP A 25 3.71 11.77 -9.32
CA ASP A 25 3.37 10.36 -9.32
C ASP A 25 3.05 9.88 -7.92
N ALA A 26 3.76 10.41 -6.93
CA ALA A 26 3.47 10.07 -5.55
C ALA A 26 2.07 10.54 -5.15
N GLN A 27 1.68 11.73 -5.61
CA GLN A 27 0.35 12.23 -5.33
C GLN A 27 -0.72 11.37 -5.99
N LYS A 28 -0.47 10.96 -7.22
CA LYS A 28 -1.38 10.06 -7.91
C LYS A 28 -1.51 8.73 -7.17
N LEU A 29 -0.39 8.23 -6.68
CA LEU A 29 -0.41 6.98 -5.93
C LEU A 29 -1.22 7.13 -4.66
N GLN A 30 -1.07 8.26 -3.96
CA GLN A 30 -1.87 8.50 -2.77
C GLN A 30 -3.34 8.46 -3.08
N ASP A 31 -3.75 9.13 -4.17
CA ASP A 31 -5.14 9.15 -4.57
C ASP A 31 -5.61 7.75 -4.97
N GLU A 32 -4.76 7.02 -5.65
CA GLU A 32 -5.07 5.66 -6.07
C GLU A 32 -5.30 4.76 -4.86
N LEU A 33 -4.40 4.84 -3.88
CA LEU A 33 -4.50 4.03 -2.68
C LEU A 33 -5.77 4.38 -1.89
N GLU A 34 -6.08 5.66 -1.86
CA GLU A 34 -7.25 6.12 -1.13
C GLU A 34 -8.53 5.54 -1.70
N ASN A 35 -8.57 5.33 -3.02
CA ASN A 35 -9.75 4.85 -3.70
C ASN A 35 -9.77 3.33 -3.92
N MET A 36 -8.76 2.64 -3.48
CA MET A 36 -8.74 1.20 -3.60
C MET A 36 -9.65 0.53 -2.59
N GLU A 37 -10.18 -0.61 -2.98
CA GLU A 37 -10.95 -1.46 -2.08
C GLU A 37 -10.27 -2.81 -2.06
N ILE A 38 -9.60 -3.09 -0.99
CA ILE A 38 -8.83 -4.32 -0.85
C ILE A 38 -9.58 -5.27 0.03
N GLU A 39 -9.86 -6.43 -0.48
CA GLU A 39 -10.69 -7.41 0.19
C GLU A 39 -9.84 -8.44 0.91
N GLY A 40 -10.19 -8.70 2.18
CA GLY A 40 -9.64 -9.81 2.93
C GLY A 40 -10.78 -10.69 3.39
N LYS A 41 -10.57 -11.98 3.36
CA LYS A 41 -11.63 -12.89 3.78
C LYS A 41 -11.08 -14.00 4.65
N SER A 42 -11.93 -14.53 5.52
CA SER A 42 -11.55 -15.66 6.34
C SER A 42 -11.41 -16.90 5.47
N GLU A 43 -10.77 -17.92 6.01
CA GLU A 43 -10.54 -19.15 5.26
C GLU A 43 -11.83 -19.79 4.80
N ASP A 44 -12.84 -19.77 5.63
CA ASP A 44 -14.12 -20.34 5.28
C ASP A 44 -15.04 -19.33 4.56
N GLU A 45 -14.50 -18.14 4.29
CA GLU A 45 -15.21 -17.09 3.56
C GLU A 45 -16.48 -16.60 4.24
N MET A 46 -16.63 -16.89 5.52
CA MET A 46 -17.78 -16.40 6.24
C MET A 46 -17.69 -14.92 6.58
N VAL A 47 -16.49 -14.37 6.65
CA VAL A 47 -16.28 -12.96 6.94
C VAL A 47 -15.41 -12.38 5.86
N LYS A 48 -15.85 -11.24 5.34
CA LYS A 48 -15.04 -10.46 4.40
C LYS A 48 -14.96 -9.04 4.91
N VAL A 49 -13.79 -8.45 4.76
CA VAL A 49 -13.61 -7.04 5.10
C VAL A 49 -12.94 -6.35 3.93
N TRP A 50 -13.24 -5.07 3.77
CA TRP A 50 -12.61 -4.25 2.74
C TRP A 50 -11.96 -3.07 3.41
N ILE A 51 -10.73 -2.78 2.99
CA ILE A 51 -10.01 -1.61 3.48
C ILE A 51 -9.42 -0.89 2.27
N SER A 52 -9.11 0.38 2.46
CA SER A 52 -8.46 1.13 1.40
C SER A 52 -6.98 0.76 1.32
N GLY A 53 -6.30 1.29 0.32
CA GLY A 53 -4.87 1.11 0.23
C GLY A 53 -4.11 1.75 1.38
N HIS A 54 -4.74 2.69 2.06
CA HIS A 54 -4.18 3.30 3.27
C HIS A 54 -4.66 2.59 4.53
N GLN A 55 -5.25 1.41 4.36
CA GLN A 55 -5.69 0.58 5.47
C GLN A 55 -6.83 1.19 6.28
N VAL A 56 -7.63 2.02 5.64
CA VAL A 56 -8.82 2.55 6.26
C VAL A 56 -9.95 1.54 6.10
N PRO A 57 -10.60 1.12 7.19
CA PRO A 57 -11.71 0.17 7.07
C PRO A 57 -12.87 0.78 6.30
N LEU A 58 -13.40 0.02 5.36
CA LEU A 58 -14.47 0.49 4.50
C LEU A 58 -15.77 -0.28 4.69
N LYS A 59 -15.66 -1.58 4.84
CA LYS A 59 -16.87 -2.40 4.83
C LYS A 59 -16.60 -3.76 5.43
N VAL A 60 -17.61 -4.33 6.05
CA VAL A 60 -17.56 -5.70 6.56
C VAL A 60 -18.80 -6.42 6.08
N GLU A 61 -18.63 -7.66 5.69
CA GLU A 61 -19.73 -8.49 5.25
C GLU A 61 -19.60 -9.85 5.92
N VAL A 62 -20.69 -10.36 6.48
CA VAL A 62 -20.68 -11.67 7.08
C VAL A 62 -21.77 -12.51 6.42
N GLN A 63 -21.50 -13.80 6.28
CA GLN A 63 -22.48 -14.72 5.75
C GLN A 63 -23.51 -15.02 6.84
N GLU A 64 -24.74 -15.28 6.40
CA GLU A 64 -25.79 -15.55 7.35
C GLU A 64 -25.48 -16.76 8.23
N ASN A 65 -24.85 -17.76 7.67
CA ASN A 65 -24.58 -18.96 8.43
C ASN A 65 -23.55 -18.77 9.53
N ILE A 66 -22.95 -17.59 9.63
CA ILE A 66 -22.03 -17.34 10.73
C ILE A 66 -22.75 -17.36 12.06
N LEU A 67 -24.05 -17.15 12.03
CA LEU A 67 -24.84 -17.18 13.26
C LEU A 67 -24.88 -18.58 13.87
N ASN A 68 -24.55 -19.59 13.10
CA ASN A 68 -24.50 -20.96 13.60
C ASN A 68 -23.13 -21.32 14.16
N ALA A 69 -22.15 -20.42 14.03
CA ALA A 69 -20.83 -20.66 14.56
C ALA A 69 -20.77 -20.22 16.01
N ASN A 70 -19.81 -20.78 16.75
CA ASN A 70 -19.66 -20.34 18.12
C ASN A 70 -18.87 -19.03 18.16
N LYS A 71 -18.86 -18.42 19.32
CA LYS A 71 -18.25 -17.11 19.49
C LYS A 71 -16.79 -17.10 19.09
N GLU A 72 -16.05 -18.12 19.49
CA GLU A 72 -14.63 -18.17 19.21
C GLU A 72 -14.37 -18.29 17.72
N GLN A 73 -15.17 -19.08 17.04
CA GLN A 73 -15.03 -19.22 15.61
C GLN A 73 -15.32 -17.91 14.89
N ILE A 74 -16.32 -17.20 15.33
CA ILE A 74 -16.63 -15.90 14.75
C ILE A 74 -15.46 -14.94 14.94
N GLU A 75 -14.92 -14.92 16.15
CA GLU A 75 -13.80 -14.04 16.44
C GLU A 75 -12.59 -14.38 15.58
N GLN A 76 -12.32 -15.66 15.41
CA GLN A 76 -11.19 -16.08 14.58
C GLN A 76 -11.40 -15.71 13.12
N ASN A 77 -12.60 -15.88 12.63
CA ASN A 77 -12.90 -15.53 11.25
C ASN A 77 -12.70 -14.04 11.00
N ILE A 78 -13.14 -13.22 11.94
CA ILE A 78 -12.96 -11.78 11.81
C ILE A 78 -11.47 -11.43 11.78
N LEU A 79 -10.72 -12.02 12.69
CA LEU A 79 -9.28 -11.76 12.75
C LEU A 79 -8.58 -12.19 11.46
N GLN A 80 -8.95 -13.35 10.95
CA GLN A 80 -8.36 -13.84 9.71
C GLN A 80 -8.62 -12.90 8.54
N ALA A 81 -9.87 -12.44 8.42
CA ALA A 81 -10.22 -11.54 7.35
C ALA A 81 -9.45 -10.23 7.45
N MET A 82 -9.32 -9.71 8.66
CA MET A 82 -8.59 -8.48 8.88
C MET A 82 -7.11 -8.64 8.55
N LYS A 83 -6.52 -9.76 8.97
CA LYS A 83 -5.12 -10.01 8.67
C LYS A 83 -4.86 -10.11 7.17
N LYS A 84 -5.76 -10.79 6.47
CA LYS A 84 -5.61 -10.93 5.03
C LYS A 84 -5.71 -9.59 4.34
N ALA A 85 -6.66 -8.77 4.73
CA ALA A 85 -6.81 -7.44 4.15
C ALA A 85 -5.57 -6.60 4.43
N HIS A 86 -5.08 -6.67 5.64
CA HIS A 86 -3.89 -5.91 6.02
C HIS A 86 -2.67 -6.35 5.20
N GLU A 87 -2.48 -7.65 5.08
CA GLU A 87 -1.35 -8.17 4.30
C GLU A 87 -1.41 -7.74 2.85
N LEU A 88 -2.60 -7.85 2.26
CA LEU A 88 -2.76 -7.44 0.87
C LEU A 88 -2.54 -5.94 0.70
N SER A 89 -3.01 -5.16 1.64
CA SER A 89 -2.82 -3.71 1.59
C SER A 89 -1.34 -3.37 1.68
N THR A 90 -0.62 -4.01 2.57
CA THR A 90 0.80 -3.76 2.74
C THR A 90 1.57 -4.15 1.47
N THR A 91 1.25 -5.32 0.93
CA THR A 91 1.91 -5.79 -0.28
C THR A 91 1.62 -4.86 -1.46
N THR A 92 0.36 -4.46 -1.60
CA THR A 92 -0.02 -3.57 -2.68
C THR A 92 0.72 -2.24 -2.59
N MET A 93 0.80 -1.69 -1.40
CA MET A 93 1.51 -0.43 -1.22
C MET A 93 2.97 -0.57 -1.57
N LYS A 94 3.60 -1.66 -1.13
CA LYS A 94 5.01 -1.87 -1.45
C LYS A 94 5.24 -2.01 -2.95
N GLU A 95 4.38 -2.75 -3.61
CA GLU A 95 4.50 -2.93 -5.05
C GLU A 95 4.34 -1.62 -5.79
N ARG A 96 3.35 -0.83 -5.38
CA ARG A 96 3.11 0.45 -6.03
C ARG A 96 4.24 1.43 -5.78
N MET A 97 4.79 1.43 -4.57
CA MET A 97 5.93 2.29 -4.27
C MET A 97 7.14 1.87 -5.08
N ASN A 98 7.33 0.58 -5.24
CA ASN A 98 8.43 0.08 -6.04
C ASN A 98 8.29 0.49 -7.49
N ASP A 99 7.08 0.42 -8.02
CA ASP A 99 6.81 0.87 -9.38
C ASP A 99 7.07 2.36 -9.53
N LEU A 100 6.68 3.12 -8.53
CA LEU A 100 6.86 4.56 -8.56
C LEU A 100 8.33 4.94 -8.64
N THR A 101 9.16 4.27 -7.89
CA THR A 101 10.58 4.59 -7.89
C THR A 101 11.31 3.99 -9.08
N GLY A 102 10.59 3.24 -9.91
CA GLY A 102 11.22 2.63 -11.08
C GLY A 102 12.26 1.61 -10.76
N GLY A 103 12.13 0.99 -9.60
CA GLY A 103 13.11 0.01 -9.21
C GLY A 103 14.41 0.59 -8.71
N LEU A 104 14.38 1.85 -8.32
CA LEU A 104 15.58 2.49 -7.87
C LEU A 104 16.13 1.94 -6.57
N ASN A 105 15.52 0.99 -6.01
CA ASN A 105 16.09 0.33 -4.85
C ASN A 105 16.45 1.29 -3.75
N LEU A 106 15.59 2.20 -3.46
CA LEU A 106 15.85 3.15 -2.41
C LEU A 106 15.67 2.49 -1.06
N ASN A 107 16.70 2.61 -0.24
CA ASN A 107 16.58 2.07 1.10
C ASN A 107 15.95 3.09 1.98
N LEU A 108 14.66 3.18 1.91
CA LEU A 108 13.95 4.13 2.74
C LEU A 108 13.65 3.52 4.08
N PRO A 109 13.87 4.26 5.15
CA PRO A 109 13.52 3.77 6.47
C PRO A 109 12.03 3.45 6.50
N GLY A 110 11.71 2.32 7.03
CA GLY A 110 10.33 1.93 7.08
C GLY A 110 9.86 1.08 5.93
N PHE A 111 10.59 1.07 4.82
CA PHE A 111 10.25 0.20 3.74
C PHE A 111 11.18 -0.96 3.58
N ASP A 112 12.15 -0.95 4.39
CA ASP A 112 13.09 -2.01 4.25
C ASP A 112 12.55 -3.25 4.64
N ASN A 113 12.49 -3.97 4.30
CA ASN A 113 12.06 -5.04 4.70
C ASN A 113 12.76 -6.09 4.74
N SER A 114 13.36 -6.18 4.50
CA SER A 114 14.09 -7.14 4.50
C SER A 114 13.99 -7.99 5.40
N ASP A 115 13.63 -7.92 5.50
CA ASP A 115 13.64 -8.58 6.01
C ASP A 115 13.66 -9.11 6.24
N SER A 116 13.76 -9.04 6.08
CA SER A 116 13.77 -9.43 6.30
C SER A 116 13.61 -9.70 6.57
#